data_215fdf98c293dc6b5657214c8f8ceec1
#
_entry.id   215fdf98c293dc6b5657214c8f8ceec1
#
_cell.length_a   1.000
_cell.length_b   1.000
_cell.length_c   1.000
_cell.angle_alpha   90.00
_cell.angle_beta   90.00
_cell.angle_gamma   90.00
#
_symmetry.space_group_name_H-M   'P 1'
#
loop_
_entity.id
_entity.type
_entity.pdbx_description
1 polymer ?
#
loop_
_entity_poly.entity_id
_entity_poly.type
_entity_poly.pdbx_seq_one_letter_code
_entity_poly.pdbx_strand_id
1 'polypeptide(L)'
;MLTMHWETKTAEKFKTLISKIPVFHRRITEGVVTKVAEQNAGSRNSSCVEEQDVIAAFFSDVPSPFYSMMVRLLEQNGFDYRKYGFPKR
;
A
#
# COMPACT_ATOMS: atom_id res chain seq x y z
N MET A 1 -12.97 -1.85 19.28
CA MET A 1 -12.11 -2.44 18.24
C MET A 1 -10.80 -1.67 18.18
N LEU A 2 -9.70 -2.38 18.22
CA LEU A 2 -8.40 -1.73 18.15
C LEU A 2 -8.08 -1.36 16.73
N THR A 3 -7.71 -0.10 16.53
CA THR A 3 -7.22 0.37 15.25
C THR A 3 -5.71 0.17 15.23
N MET A 4 -5.21 -0.45 14.17
CA MET A 4 -3.78 -0.66 14.04
C MET A 4 -3.09 0.67 13.76
N HIS A 5 -1.92 0.87 14.36
CA HIS A 5 -1.12 2.07 14.09
C HIS A 5 -0.47 1.97 12.72
N TRP A 6 -0.27 3.13 12.11
CA TRP A 6 0.49 3.25 10.88
C TRP A 6 1.75 4.06 11.18
N GLU A 7 2.88 3.60 10.66
CA GLU A 7 4.08 4.40 10.71
C GLU A 7 3.82 5.74 10.04
N THR A 8 4.25 6.83 10.67
CA THR A 8 3.89 8.18 10.21
C THR A 8 4.28 8.44 8.76
N LYS A 9 5.51 8.11 8.39
CA LYS A 9 5.96 8.33 7.00
C LYS A 9 5.20 7.48 6.02
N THR A 10 4.91 6.23 6.38
CA THR A 10 4.13 5.34 5.54
C THR A 10 2.73 5.88 5.31
N ALA A 11 2.09 6.35 6.37
CA ALA A 11 0.75 6.94 6.27
C ALA A 11 0.75 8.17 5.37
N GLU A 12 1.74 9.03 5.50
CA GLU A 12 1.85 10.24 4.68
C GLU A 12 2.06 9.91 3.21
N LYS A 13 2.96 8.98 2.92
CA LYS A 13 3.22 8.56 1.54
C LYS A 13 1.99 7.92 0.93
N PHE A 14 1.31 7.09 1.70
CA PHE A 14 0.09 6.43 1.23
C PHE A 14 -1.00 7.44 0.91
N LYS A 15 -1.21 8.41 1.79
CA LYS A 15 -2.21 9.46 1.59
C LYS A 15 -1.91 10.25 0.31
N THR A 16 -0.65 10.61 0.10
CA THR A 16 -0.24 11.34 -1.09
C THR A 16 -0.46 10.50 -2.34
N LEU A 17 -0.09 9.22 -2.30
CA LEU A 17 -0.29 8.31 -3.42
C LEU A 17 -1.77 8.20 -3.77
N ILE A 18 -2.62 7.99 -2.78
CA ILE A 18 -4.07 7.86 -2.99
C ILE A 18 -4.63 9.12 -3.66
N SER A 19 -4.12 10.30 -3.28
CA SER A 19 -4.59 11.56 -3.86
C SER A 19 -4.30 11.67 -5.35
N LYS A 20 -3.39 10.86 -5.88
CA LYS A 20 -3.02 10.87 -7.31
C LYS A 20 -3.76 9.83 -8.12
N ILE A 21 -4.57 9.01 -7.47
CA ILE A 21 -5.42 8.04 -8.15
C ILE A 21 -6.69 8.75 -8.66
N PRO A 22 -7.20 8.38 -9.84
CA PRO A 22 -8.45 8.96 -10.34
C PRO A 22 -9.56 8.85 -9.29
N VAL A 23 -10.35 9.90 -9.16
CA VAL A 23 -11.32 10.05 -8.10
C VAL A 23 -12.31 8.88 -8.00
N PHE A 24 -12.68 8.31 -9.16
CA PHE A 24 -13.62 7.19 -9.19
C PHE A 24 -13.09 5.92 -8.53
N HIS A 25 -11.78 5.75 -8.49
CA HIS A 25 -11.16 4.54 -7.95
C HIS A 25 -10.51 4.77 -6.59
N ARG A 26 -10.39 6.03 -6.19
CA ARG A 26 -9.63 6.42 -5.01
C ARG A 26 -10.14 5.77 -3.74
N ARG A 27 -11.44 5.86 -3.52
CA ARG A 27 -12.05 5.36 -2.28
C ARG A 27 -11.95 3.83 -2.19
N ILE A 28 -12.22 3.15 -3.29
CA ILE A 28 -12.16 1.69 -3.31
C ILE A 28 -10.72 1.22 -3.08
N THR A 29 -9.77 1.83 -3.78
CA THR A 29 -8.36 1.46 -3.65
C THR A 29 -7.86 1.71 -2.23
N GLU A 30 -8.20 2.85 -1.66
CA GLU A 30 -7.79 3.17 -0.30
C GLU A 30 -8.34 2.14 0.69
N GLY A 31 -9.60 1.78 0.56
CA GLY A 31 -10.22 0.81 1.45
C GLY A 31 -9.60 -0.56 1.37
N VAL A 32 -9.41 -1.05 0.14
CA VAL A 32 -8.83 -2.39 -0.07
C VAL A 32 -7.39 -2.44 0.41
N VAL A 33 -6.58 -1.46 0.02
CA VAL A 33 -5.16 -1.46 0.39
C VAL A 33 -4.99 -1.28 1.89
N THR A 34 -5.77 -0.41 2.52
CA THR A 34 -5.72 -0.23 3.96
C THR A 34 -6.00 -1.55 4.69
N LYS A 35 -7.07 -2.23 4.28
CA LYS A 35 -7.46 -3.49 4.91
C LYS A 35 -6.36 -4.54 4.78
N VAL A 36 -5.84 -4.71 3.56
CA VAL A 36 -4.85 -5.74 3.30
C VAL A 36 -3.51 -5.39 3.97
N ALA A 37 -3.13 -4.11 3.97
CA ALA A 37 -1.91 -3.68 4.64
C ALA A 37 -1.98 -3.99 6.15
N GLU A 38 -3.12 -3.75 6.76
CA GLU A 38 -3.30 -4.05 8.18
C GLU A 38 -3.28 -5.56 8.44
N GLN A 39 -3.86 -6.35 7.53
CA GLN A 39 -3.77 -7.80 7.61
C GLN A 39 -2.32 -8.27 7.49
N ASN A 40 -1.56 -7.66 6.59
CA ASN A 40 -0.16 -8.01 6.40
C ASN A 40 0.65 -7.74 7.67
N ALA A 41 0.46 -6.58 8.28
CA ALA A 41 1.13 -6.24 9.53
C ALA A 41 0.77 -7.23 10.63
N GLY A 42 -0.51 -7.57 10.76
CA GLY A 42 -0.97 -8.55 11.74
C GLY A 42 -0.35 -9.92 11.52
N SER A 43 -0.18 -10.33 10.27
CA SER A 43 0.44 -11.60 9.94
C SER A 43 1.91 -11.67 10.33
N ARG A 44 2.56 -10.52 10.45
CA ARG A 44 3.94 -10.44 10.93
C ARG A 44 4.02 -10.27 12.44
N ASN A 45 2.87 -10.34 13.12
CA ASN A 45 2.78 -10.07 14.55
C ASN A 45 3.17 -8.63 14.90
N SER A 46 2.92 -7.71 13.97
CA SER A 46 3.18 -6.30 14.19
C SER A 46 1.89 -5.55 14.53
N SER A 47 1.99 -4.57 15.42
CA SER A 47 0.88 -3.68 15.70
C SER A 47 0.95 -2.40 14.87
N CYS A 48 1.93 -2.31 13.97
CA CYS A 48 2.18 -1.11 13.19
C CYS A 48 2.30 -1.46 11.70
N VAL A 49 1.54 -0.76 10.87
CA VAL A 49 1.64 -0.89 9.42
C VAL A 49 2.85 -0.12 8.95
N GLU A 50 3.72 -0.80 8.22
CA GLU A 50 4.93 -0.23 7.67
C GLU A 50 4.89 -0.27 6.15
N GLU A 51 5.89 0.33 5.53
CA GLU A 51 5.98 0.43 4.08
C GLU A 51 5.83 -0.92 3.39
N GLN A 52 6.47 -1.95 3.93
CA GLN A 52 6.41 -3.29 3.33
C GLN A 52 4.98 -3.84 3.28
N ASP A 53 4.16 -3.51 4.27
CA ASP A 53 2.79 -4.00 4.33
C ASP A 53 1.92 -3.36 3.26
N VAL A 54 2.13 -2.07 3.03
CA VAL A 54 1.40 -1.32 2.00
C VAL A 54 1.82 -1.80 0.61
N ILE A 55 3.12 -1.95 0.39
CA ILE A 55 3.64 -2.43 -0.89
C ILE A 55 3.10 -3.81 -1.22
N ALA A 56 3.14 -4.73 -0.25
CA ALA A 56 2.61 -6.07 -0.46
C ALA A 56 1.12 -6.03 -0.80
N ALA A 57 0.36 -5.15 -0.14
CA ALA A 57 -1.06 -4.99 -0.43
C ALA A 57 -1.31 -4.55 -1.87
N PHE A 58 -0.52 -3.57 -2.34
CA PHE A 58 -0.66 -3.11 -3.73
C PHE A 58 -0.37 -4.24 -4.72
N PHE A 59 0.70 -5.00 -4.49
CA PHE A 59 1.06 -6.06 -5.43
C PHE A 59 0.12 -7.25 -5.38
N SER A 60 -0.58 -7.49 -4.28
CA SER A 60 -1.49 -8.62 -4.18
C SER A 60 -2.90 -8.31 -4.66
N ASP A 61 -3.35 -7.08 -4.51
CA ASP A 61 -4.77 -6.76 -4.67
C ASP A 61 -5.10 -5.82 -5.82
N VAL A 62 -4.10 -5.21 -6.46
CA VAL A 62 -4.35 -4.36 -7.62
C VAL A 62 -4.41 -5.22 -8.88
N PRO A 63 -5.49 -5.11 -9.66
CA PRO A 63 -5.62 -5.91 -10.89
C PRO A 63 -4.50 -5.60 -11.89
N SER A 64 -4.08 -6.62 -12.64
CA SER A 64 -2.96 -6.51 -13.56
C SER A 64 -3.08 -5.40 -14.60
N PRO A 65 -4.27 -5.03 -15.11
CA PRO A 65 -4.35 -3.90 -16.04
C PRO A 65 -3.86 -2.58 -15.47
N PHE A 66 -3.85 -2.44 -14.15
CA PHE A 66 -3.41 -1.21 -13.47
C PHE A 66 -1.98 -1.31 -12.94
N TYR A 67 -1.29 -2.39 -13.25
CA TYR A 67 0.01 -2.69 -12.66
C TYR A 67 1.05 -1.62 -12.98
N SER A 68 1.15 -1.20 -14.24
CA SER A 68 2.13 -0.19 -14.65
C SER A 68 1.91 1.15 -13.95
N MET A 69 0.64 1.55 -13.82
CA MET A 69 0.29 2.78 -13.12
C MET A 69 0.65 2.68 -11.64
N MET A 70 0.34 1.53 -11.05
CA MET A 70 0.64 1.28 -9.64
C MET A 70 2.14 1.38 -9.36
N VAL A 71 2.97 0.74 -10.18
CA VAL A 71 4.42 0.77 -10.02
C VAL A 71 4.94 2.20 -10.12
N ARG A 72 4.45 2.95 -11.11
CA ARG A 72 4.84 4.34 -11.27
C ARG A 72 4.48 5.18 -10.05
N LEU A 73 3.27 4.99 -9.52
CA LEU A 73 2.82 5.73 -8.35
C LEU A 73 3.65 5.37 -7.11
N LEU A 74 3.97 4.11 -6.94
CA LEU A 74 4.82 3.69 -5.83
C LEU A 74 6.19 4.38 -5.92
N GLU A 75 6.79 4.38 -7.09
CA GLU A 75 8.10 5.02 -7.29
C GLU A 75 8.03 6.52 -7.06
N GLN A 76 7.02 7.18 -7.60
CA GLN A 76 6.88 8.63 -7.48
C GLN A 76 6.64 9.09 -6.05
N ASN A 77 6.10 8.20 -5.21
CA ASN A 77 5.77 8.56 -3.84
C ASN A 77 6.73 7.97 -2.82
N GLY A 78 7.88 7.49 -3.28
CA GLY A 78 8.95 7.08 -2.39
C GLY A 78 8.78 5.73 -1.75
N PHE A 79 7.95 4.87 -2.32
CA PHE A 79 7.84 3.48 -1.88
C PHE A 79 8.89 2.65 -2.62
N ASP A 80 9.86 2.18 -1.88
CA ASP A 80 10.95 1.38 -2.45
C ASP A 80 10.56 -0.10 -2.45
N TYR A 81 9.74 -0.47 -3.43
CA TYR A 81 9.22 -1.82 -3.50
C TYR A 81 10.30 -2.87 -3.76
N ARG A 82 11.37 -2.51 -4.45
CA ARG A 82 12.45 -3.45 -4.75
C ARG A 82 13.21 -3.87 -3.50
N LYS A 83 13.29 -2.97 -2.53
CA LYS A 83 13.95 -3.24 -1.25
C LYS A 83 13.29 -4.43 -0.54
N TYR A 84 12.01 -4.65 -0.76
CA TYR A 84 11.24 -5.70 -0.12
C TYR A 84 11.01 -6.91 -1.04
N GLY A 85 11.73 -6.97 -2.14
CA GLY A 85 11.67 -8.13 -3.04
C GLY A 85 10.52 -8.10 -4.03
N PHE A 86 9.91 -6.96 -4.26
CA PHE A 86 8.83 -6.85 -5.25
C PHE A 86 9.34 -6.31 -6.57
N PRO A 87 8.69 -6.68 -7.67
CA PRO A 87 7.61 -7.66 -7.76
C PRO A 87 8.10 -9.09 -7.52
N LYS A 88 7.28 -9.87 -6.86
CA LYS A 88 7.58 -11.29 -6.68
C LYS A 88 7.12 -12.08 -7.90
N ARG A 89 7.86 -13.14 -8.18
CA ARG A 89 7.52 -14.01 -9.28
C ARG A 89 7.17 -15.40 -8.77
#